data_6c4ad4709bd6e5d70bdf0193d3efd863
#
_entry.id   6c4ad4709bd6e5d70bdf0193d3efd863
#
_cell.length_a   1.000
_cell.length_b   1.000
_cell.length_c   1.000
_cell.angle_alpha   90.00
_cell.angle_beta   90.00
_cell.angle_gamma   90.00
#
_symmetry.space_group_name_H-M   'P 1'
#
loop_
_entity.id
_entity.type
_entity.pdbx_description
1 polymer ?
#
loop_
_entity_poly.entity_id
_entity_poly.type
_entity_poly.pdbx_seq_one_letter_code
_entity_poly.pdbx_strand_id
1 'polypeptide(L)' 'MHKFVIKDKGKLVTYTQYDEIPNEFDHVIEFAPEVPPEPHTEEQHEEIEQWNTKLQELMKRERYYASIN' A
#
# COMPACT_ATOMS: atom_id res chain seq x y z
N MET A 1 2.69 -13.78 0.98
CA MET A 1 3.04 -12.78 -0.06
C MET A 1 2.25 -11.51 0.12
N HIS A 2 2.86 -10.38 -0.16
CA HIS A 2 2.13 -9.12 -0.16
C HIS A 2 1.17 -9.08 -1.33
N LYS A 3 0.09 -8.34 -1.15
CA LYS A 3 -0.85 -8.11 -2.24
C LYS A 3 -1.29 -6.65 -2.22
N PHE A 4 -1.01 -5.96 -3.31
CA PHE A 4 -1.39 -4.57 -3.49
C PHE A 4 -2.15 -4.44 -4.79
N VAL A 5 -3.41 -4.03 -4.73
CA VAL A 5 -4.22 -3.84 -5.92
C VAL A 5 -4.40 -2.34 -6.11
N ILE A 6 -3.98 -1.87 -7.27
CA ILE A 6 -3.97 -0.46 -7.63
C ILE A 6 -4.83 -0.27 -8.88
N LYS A 7 -5.63 0.78 -8.88
CA LYS A 7 -6.33 1.19 -10.10
C LYS A 7 -5.49 2.25 -10.78
N ASP A 8 -5.09 1.99 -12.02
CA ASP A 8 -4.29 2.91 -12.80
C ASP A 8 -4.88 3.02 -14.20
N LYS A 9 -5.21 4.24 -14.61
CA LYS A 9 -5.79 4.53 -15.92
C LYS A 9 -7.05 3.70 -16.21
N GLY A 10 -7.85 3.49 -15.16
CA GLY A 10 -9.09 2.72 -15.27
C GLY A 10 -8.90 1.21 -15.22
N LYS A 11 -7.70 0.72 -14.99
CA LYS A 11 -7.41 -0.71 -14.95
C LYS A 11 -6.92 -1.13 -13.56
N LEU A 12 -7.34 -2.30 -13.12
CA LEU A 12 -6.85 -2.88 -11.86
C LEU A 12 -5.58 -3.66 -12.14
N VAL A 13 -4.53 -3.35 -11.39
CA VAL A 13 -3.25 -4.03 -11.51
C VAL A 13 -2.85 -4.53 -10.11
N THR A 14 -2.44 -5.79 -10.03
CA THR A 14 -2.01 -6.40 -8.79
C THR A 14 -0.49 -6.45 -8.73
N TYR A 15 0.07 -5.97 -7.63
CA TYR A 15 1.50 -6.02 -7.37
C TYR A 15 1.76 -6.89 -6.15
N THR A 16 2.87 -7.59 -6.16
CA THR A 16 3.29 -8.42 -5.02
C THR A 16 4.43 -7.80 -4.24
N GLN A 17 5.00 -6.71 -4.76
CA GLN A 17 6.08 -5.99 -4.09
C GLN A 17 5.78 -4.50 -4.09
N TYR A 18 6.05 -3.86 -2.96
CA TYR A 18 5.82 -2.44 -2.81
C TYR A 18 6.62 -1.62 -3.83
N ASP A 19 7.85 -2.04 -4.11
CA ASP A 19 8.72 -1.31 -5.02
C ASP A 19 8.25 -1.31 -6.47
N GLU A 20 7.36 -2.23 -6.82
CA GLU A 20 6.80 -2.30 -8.17
C GLU A 20 5.69 -1.30 -8.41
N ILE A 21 5.13 -0.73 -7.34
CA ILE A 21 4.02 0.21 -7.45
C ILE A 21 4.49 1.51 -8.08
N PRO A 22 3.79 2.04 -9.09
CA PRO A 22 4.20 3.29 -9.74
C PRO A 22 4.08 4.48 -8.80
N ASN A 23 4.75 5.57 -9.15
CA ASN A 23 4.71 6.79 -8.36
C ASN A 23 3.40 7.56 -8.48
N GLU A 24 2.59 7.23 -9.47
CA GLU A 24 1.32 7.89 -9.71
C GLU A 24 0.31 6.87 -10.23
N PHE A 25 -0.89 6.88 -9.66
CA PHE A 25 -1.98 5.99 -10.04
C PHE A 25 -3.30 6.62 -9.61
N ASP A 26 -4.43 6.03 -10.01
CA ASP A 26 -5.74 6.58 -9.69
C ASP A 26 -6.09 6.36 -8.21
N HIS A 27 -6.16 5.11 -7.78
CA HIS A 27 -6.55 4.77 -6.40
C HIS A 27 -5.86 3.49 -5.93
N VAL A 28 -5.67 3.39 -4.63
CA VAL A 28 -5.35 2.12 -3.97
C VAL A 28 -6.67 1.38 -3.74
N ILE A 29 -6.81 0.20 -4.32
CA ILE A 29 -8.02 -0.61 -4.18
C ILE A 29 -7.89 -1.56 -2.99
N GLU A 30 -6.73 -2.22 -2.88
CA GLU A 30 -6.48 -3.13 -1.77
C GLU A 30 -5.02 -3.00 -1.33
N PHE A 31 -4.80 -2.95 -0.04
CA PHE A 31 -3.47 -2.91 0.54
C PHE A 31 -3.38 -3.98 1.60
N ALA A 32 -2.82 -5.13 1.22
CA ALA A 32 -2.74 -6.29 2.08
C ALA A 32 -1.30 -6.80 2.17
N PRO A 33 -0.45 -6.12 2.95
CA PRO A 33 0.92 -6.60 3.17
C PRO A 33 0.90 -7.86 4.03
N GLU A 34 1.87 -8.73 3.80
CA GLU A 34 2.05 -9.89 4.66
C GLU A 34 2.67 -9.44 5.97
N VAL A 35 1.96 -9.66 7.07
CA VAL A 35 2.43 -9.30 8.39
C VAL A 35 2.55 -10.56 9.25
N PRO A 36 3.48 -10.59 10.22
CA PRO A 36 3.62 -11.77 11.07
C PRO A 36 2.40 -11.97 11.96
N PRO A 37 2.09 -13.22 12.32
CA PRO A 37 0.95 -13.50 13.20
C PRO A 37 1.23 -13.04 14.63
N GLU A 38 0.20 -12.87 15.41
CA GLU A 38 0.32 -12.52 16.82
C GLU A 38 0.71 -13.76 17.64
N PRO A 39 1.44 -13.58 18.77
CA PRO A 39 1.95 -12.29 19.28
C PRO A 39 3.16 -11.79 18.50
N HIS A 40 3.32 -10.47 18.44
CA HIS A 40 4.44 -9.85 17.74
C HIS A 40 5.60 -9.56 18.69
N THR A 41 6.83 -9.68 18.17
CA THR A 41 8.00 -9.13 18.86
C THR A 41 8.05 -7.62 18.63
N GLU A 42 8.93 -6.91 19.33
CA GLU A 42 9.09 -5.49 19.10
C GLU A 42 9.54 -5.19 17.68
N GLU A 43 10.44 -6.00 17.13
CA GLU A 43 10.90 -5.84 15.76
C GLU A 43 9.76 -6.02 14.75
N GLN A 44 8.92 -7.02 14.98
CA GLN A 44 7.76 -7.26 14.12
C GLN A 44 6.74 -6.13 14.21
N HIS A 45 6.58 -5.57 15.41
CA HIS A 45 5.67 -4.45 15.61
C HIS A 45 6.14 -3.22 14.84
N GLU A 46 7.44 -2.93 14.85
CA GLU A 46 8.00 -1.84 14.08
C GLU A 46 7.79 -2.05 12.57
N GLU A 47 7.94 -3.28 12.10
CA GLU A 47 7.70 -3.60 10.70
C GLU A 47 6.24 -3.31 10.31
N ILE A 48 5.30 -3.65 11.17
CA ILE A 48 3.89 -3.37 10.93
C ILE A 48 3.63 -1.87 10.87
N GLU A 49 4.27 -1.10 11.74
CA GLU A 49 4.14 0.35 11.73
C GLU A 49 4.69 0.96 10.44
N GLN A 50 5.78 0.40 9.90
CA GLN A 50 6.32 0.85 8.63
C GLN A 50 5.31 0.68 7.50
N TRP A 51 4.51 -0.38 7.54
CA TRP A 51 3.48 -0.59 6.53
C TRP A 51 2.40 0.49 6.58
N ASN A 52 2.06 0.98 7.77
CA ASN A 52 1.12 2.10 7.90
C ASN A 52 1.68 3.35 7.22
N THR A 53 2.96 3.63 7.42
CA THR A 53 3.62 4.76 6.77
C THR A 53 3.64 4.59 5.25
N LYS A 54 3.92 3.38 4.78
CA LYS A 54 3.93 3.09 3.34
C LYS A 54 2.56 3.28 2.72
N LEU A 55 1.51 2.87 3.43
CA LEU A 55 0.15 3.09 2.94
C LEU A 55 -0.16 4.58 2.81
N GLN A 56 0.23 5.38 3.80
CA GLN A 56 0.03 6.82 3.74
C GLN A 56 0.76 7.43 2.55
N GLU A 57 1.98 6.96 2.25
CA GLU A 57 2.71 7.44 1.09
C GLU A 57 2.03 7.03 -0.23
N LEU A 58 1.48 5.82 -0.29
CA LEU A 58 0.73 5.40 -1.46
C LEU A 58 -0.50 6.28 -1.66
N MET A 59 -1.19 6.62 -0.58
CA MET A 59 -2.34 7.50 -0.68
C MET A 59 -1.98 8.86 -1.23
N LYS A 60 -0.78 9.36 -0.93
CA LYS A 60 -0.29 10.62 -1.48
C LYS A 60 0.03 10.52 -2.96
N ARG A 61 0.28 9.31 -3.46
CA ARG A 61 0.52 9.08 -4.88
C ARG A 61 -0.77 8.94 -5.68
N GLU A 62 -1.91 8.85 -5.01
CA GLU A 62 -3.19 8.74 -5.69
C GLU A 62 -3.48 10.02 -6.47
N ARG A 63 -3.81 9.83 -7.75
CA ARG A 63 -4.03 10.96 -8.67
C ARG A 63 -5.15 11.87 -8.21
N TYR A 64 -6.15 11.29 -7.56
CA TYR A 64 -7.33 12.04 -7.13
C TYR A 64 -7.35 12.34 -5.64
N TYR A 65 -6.25 12.10 -4.94
CA TYR A 65 -6.18 12.32 -3.51
C TYR A 65 -6.49 13.77 -3.12
N ALA A 66 -5.89 14.71 -3.83
CA ALA A 66 -6.04 16.12 -3.53
C ALA A 66 -7.43 16.66 -3.88
N SER A 67 -8.15 16.01 -4.76
CA SER A 67 -9.48 16.48 -5.16
C SER A 67 -10.58 16.10 -4.17
N ILE A 68 -10.25 15.30 -3.17
CA ILE A 68 -11.18 14.93 -2.11
C ILE A 68 -11.29 16.04 -1.07
N ASN A 69 -10.27 16.85 -0.96
CA ASN A 69 -10.22 17.96 0.00
C ASN A 69 -10.84 19.24 -0.60
#